data_8e8fcd33245a2848b1fa4bbe60642b90
#
_entry.id   8e8fcd33245a2848b1fa4bbe60642b90
#
_cell.length_a   1.000
_cell.length_b   1.000
_cell.length_c   1.000
_cell.angle_alpha   90.00
_cell.angle_beta   90.00
_cell.angle_gamma   90.00
#
_symmetry.space_group_name_H-M   'P 1'
#
loop_
_entity.id
_entity.type
_entity.pdbx_description
1 polymer ?
#
loop_
_entity_poly.entity_id
_entity_poly.type
_entity_poly.pdbx_seq_one_letter_code
_entity_poly.pdbx_strand_id
1 'polypeptide(L)'
;RVEEKKDEEGNLIIPEEEEITVNPPEVDFDALKAINDDVVGWLELEAIPSISYPITQGEDNEYYLHRTIKQTYNFAGSIFIDSTNASDFSDCNTIIYGHNMKNGSMFGKLKQMYESGKYKDSKYLWICTPDGKYRYEIFSMQYANVNSDVYTLFSEHDDQFGAYVNKMAKQSKVNMKTKGLSKDDYVVTLSTCTSNESMRFVVQARWVGTYK
;
A
#
# COMPACT_ATOMS: atom_id res chain seq x y z
N ARG A 1 20.38 -24.24 13.99
CA ARG A 1 21.78 -24.29 13.53
C ARG A 1 21.68 -24.51 12.02
N VAL A 2 22.10 -23.52 11.23
CA VAL A 2 22.23 -23.66 9.77
C VAL A 2 23.53 -24.43 9.58
N GLU A 3 23.48 -25.62 8.94
CA GLU A 3 24.66 -26.36 8.55
C GLU A 3 25.37 -25.62 7.43
N GLU A 4 26.59 -25.17 7.67
CA GLU A 4 27.46 -24.56 6.67
C GLU A 4 27.94 -25.68 5.70
N LYS A 5 27.48 -25.63 4.44
CA LYS A 5 27.99 -26.52 3.38
C LYS A 5 29.26 -25.95 2.79
N LYS A 6 30.29 -26.80 2.65
CA LYS A 6 31.56 -26.46 2.03
C LYS A 6 31.75 -27.30 0.76
N ASP A 7 32.40 -26.72 -0.24
CA ASP A 7 32.85 -27.45 -1.45
C ASP A 7 34.00 -28.44 -1.16
N GLU A 8 34.40 -29.18 -2.18
CA GLU A 8 35.49 -30.17 -2.06
C GLU A 8 36.86 -29.54 -1.75
N GLU A 9 37.02 -28.23 -1.94
CA GLU A 9 38.21 -27.44 -1.65
C GLU A 9 38.14 -26.75 -0.28
N GLY A 10 37.01 -26.91 0.45
CA GLY A 10 36.80 -26.37 1.80
C GLY A 10 36.28 -24.93 1.87
N ASN A 11 35.90 -24.34 0.73
CA ASN A 11 35.29 -23.01 0.68
C ASN A 11 33.81 -23.08 1.04
N LEU A 12 33.32 -22.07 1.76
CA LEU A 12 31.89 -21.93 2.05
C LEU A 12 31.11 -21.81 0.75
N ILE A 13 30.18 -22.76 0.50
CA ILE A 13 29.19 -22.63 -0.53
C ILE A 13 28.17 -21.59 -0.01
N ILE A 14 28.28 -20.35 -0.48
CA ILE A 14 27.23 -19.36 -0.32
C ILE A 14 26.11 -19.82 -1.24
N PRO A 15 24.91 -20.18 -0.72
CA PRO A 15 23.78 -20.47 -1.60
C PRO A 15 23.59 -19.26 -2.52
N GLU A 16 23.51 -19.46 -3.83
CA GLU A 16 23.00 -18.44 -4.73
C GLU A 16 21.65 -18.00 -4.11
N GLU A 17 21.51 -16.71 -3.82
CA GLU A 17 20.21 -16.16 -3.40
C GLU A 17 19.24 -16.60 -4.49
N GLU A 18 18.26 -17.45 -4.13
CA GLU A 18 17.18 -17.79 -5.05
C GLU A 18 16.63 -16.46 -5.54
N GLU A 19 16.78 -16.15 -6.83
CA GLU A 19 16.12 -15.02 -7.45
C GLU A 19 14.62 -15.21 -7.19
N ILE A 20 14.11 -14.46 -6.22
CA ILE A 20 12.67 -14.43 -5.97
C ILE A 20 12.07 -13.83 -7.23
N THR A 21 11.52 -14.70 -8.08
CA THR A 21 10.79 -14.26 -9.28
C THR A 21 9.58 -13.47 -8.81
N VAL A 22 9.70 -12.15 -8.87
CA VAL A 22 8.64 -11.23 -8.54
C VAL A 22 7.78 -11.06 -9.77
N ASN A 23 6.52 -11.45 -9.69
CA ASN A 23 5.56 -11.32 -10.78
C ASN A 23 4.64 -10.12 -10.49
N PRO A 24 4.90 -8.95 -11.07
CA PRO A 24 4.03 -7.79 -10.91
C PRO A 24 2.69 -8.03 -11.59
N PRO A 25 1.59 -7.42 -11.10
CA PRO A 25 0.29 -7.50 -11.76
C PRO A 25 0.32 -6.98 -13.20
N GLU A 26 -0.42 -7.64 -14.09
CA GLU A 26 -0.68 -7.16 -15.43
C GLU A 26 -2.02 -6.43 -15.48
N VAL A 27 -2.03 -5.16 -15.90
CA VAL A 27 -3.20 -4.29 -15.88
C VAL A 27 -3.39 -3.64 -17.25
N ASP A 28 -4.57 -3.79 -17.82
CA ASP A 28 -4.97 -3.12 -19.06
C ASP A 28 -5.54 -1.72 -18.74
N PHE A 29 -4.66 -0.73 -18.70
CA PHE A 29 -5.05 0.65 -18.41
C PHE A 29 -5.86 1.29 -19.52
N ASP A 30 -5.68 0.87 -20.79
CA ASP A 30 -6.49 1.38 -21.90
C ASP A 30 -7.95 0.97 -21.73
N ALA A 31 -8.20 -0.30 -21.37
CA ALA A 31 -9.54 -0.78 -21.07
C ALA A 31 -10.14 -0.09 -19.83
N LEU A 32 -9.35 0.15 -18.78
CA LEU A 32 -9.81 0.86 -17.59
C LEU A 32 -10.14 2.33 -17.87
N LYS A 33 -9.29 3.03 -18.60
CA LYS A 33 -9.51 4.42 -19.04
C LYS A 33 -10.72 4.55 -19.95
N ALA A 34 -10.99 3.56 -20.81
CA ALA A 34 -12.21 3.53 -21.62
C ALA A 34 -13.49 3.43 -20.77
N ILE A 35 -13.42 2.91 -19.54
CA ILE A 35 -14.54 2.89 -18.59
C ILE A 35 -14.62 4.21 -17.82
N ASN A 36 -13.47 4.74 -17.37
CA ASN A 36 -13.41 5.95 -16.56
C ASN A 36 -12.00 6.55 -16.54
N ASP A 37 -11.88 7.78 -17.03
CA ASP A 37 -10.63 8.54 -17.06
C ASP A 37 -10.07 8.86 -15.68
N ASP A 38 -10.89 8.83 -14.62
CA ASP A 38 -10.48 9.05 -13.24
C ASP A 38 -9.69 7.87 -12.63
N VAL A 39 -9.56 6.75 -13.35
CA VAL A 39 -8.69 5.64 -12.91
C VAL A 39 -7.23 6.08 -13.04
N VAL A 40 -6.53 6.17 -11.93
CA VAL A 40 -5.12 6.63 -11.85
C VAL A 40 -4.14 5.49 -11.60
N GLY A 41 -4.61 4.33 -11.14
CA GLY A 41 -3.75 3.20 -10.83
C GLY A 41 -4.51 1.92 -10.51
N TRP A 42 -3.75 0.91 -10.11
CA TRP A 42 -4.23 -0.38 -9.62
C TRP A 42 -3.46 -0.77 -8.37
N LEU A 43 -4.17 -1.15 -7.31
CA LEU A 43 -3.61 -1.68 -6.07
C LEU A 43 -3.74 -3.20 -6.01
N GLU A 44 -2.69 -3.89 -5.58
CA GLU A 44 -2.73 -5.30 -5.20
C GLU A 44 -1.90 -5.57 -3.95
N LEU A 45 -2.46 -6.30 -2.97
CA LEU A 45 -1.75 -6.78 -1.80
C LEU A 45 -1.30 -8.23 -2.01
N GLU A 46 0.02 -8.50 -2.01
CA GLU A 46 0.55 -9.85 -2.23
C GLU A 46 0.02 -10.88 -1.20
N ALA A 47 -0.05 -10.50 0.08
CA ALA A 47 -0.53 -11.38 1.15
C ALA A 47 -2.05 -11.59 1.17
N ILE A 48 -2.81 -10.71 0.49
CA ILE A 48 -4.28 -10.78 0.39
C ILE A 48 -4.69 -10.49 -1.05
N PRO A 49 -4.52 -11.45 -1.99
CA PRO A 49 -4.77 -11.22 -3.42
C PRO A 49 -6.21 -10.81 -3.77
N SER A 50 -7.16 -10.99 -2.85
CA SER A 50 -8.52 -10.47 -3.01
C SER A 50 -8.64 -8.95 -2.79
N ILE A 51 -7.59 -8.28 -2.30
CA ILE A 51 -7.44 -6.82 -2.35
C ILE A 51 -6.63 -6.52 -3.60
N SER A 52 -7.34 -6.46 -4.73
CA SER A 52 -6.81 -6.17 -6.07
C SER A 52 -7.87 -5.34 -6.79
N TYR A 53 -7.65 -4.02 -6.89
CA TYR A 53 -8.65 -3.04 -7.31
C TYR A 53 -8.06 -1.89 -8.11
N PRO A 54 -8.82 -1.35 -9.09
CA PRO A 54 -8.51 -0.06 -9.68
C PRO A 54 -8.56 1.03 -8.61
N ILE A 55 -7.69 2.02 -8.74
CA ILE A 55 -7.63 3.21 -7.90
C ILE A 55 -8.15 4.39 -8.72
N THR A 56 -9.09 5.13 -8.16
CA THR A 56 -9.64 6.34 -8.79
C THR A 56 -9.20 7.61 -8.05
N GLN A 57 -9.34 8.76 -8.69
CA GLN A 57 -9.26 10.06 -8.05
C GLN A 57 -10.41 10.95 -8.51
N GLY A 58 -11.17 11.51 -7.58
CA GLY A 58 -12.21 12.48 -7.84
C GLY A 58 -11.76 13.91 -7.53
N GLU A 59 -12.64 14.87 -7.80
CA GLU A 59 -12.42 16.28 -7.42
C GLU A 59 -12.47 16.48 -5.90
N ASP A 60 -13.10 15.55 -5.17
CA ASP A 60 -13.22 15.53 -3.71
C ASP A 60 -13.14 14.10 -3.15
N ASN A 61 -13.12 13.97 -1.82
CA ASN A 61 -13.06 12.68 -1.13
C ASN A 61 -14.44 12.03 -0.89
N GLU A 62 -15.53 12.64 -1.39
CA GLU A 62 -16.92 12.17 -1.22
C GLU A 62 -17.40 11.39 -2.45
N TYR A 63 -16.95 11.78 -3.66
CA TYR A 63 -17.49 11.25 -4.92
C TYR A 63 -17.35 9.74 -5.03
N TYR A 64 -16.12 9.20 -4.86
CA TYR A 64 -15.84 7.77 -4.95
C TYR A 64 -16.11 6.99 -3.66
N LEU A 65 -16.46 7.68 -2.58
CA LEU A 65 -16.85 7.02 -1.34
C LEU A 65 -18.07 6.11 -1.55
N HIS A 66 -18.97 6.49 -2.46
CA HIS A 66 -20.19 5.73 -2.77
C HIS A 66 -20.46 5.59 -4.27
N ARG A 67 -19.41 5.53 -5.09
CA ARG A 67 -19.53 5.28 -6.55
C ARG A 67 -18.50 4.25 -7.00
N THR A 68 -18.95 3.37 -7.90
CA THR A 68 -18.07 2.43 -8.59
C THR A 68 -17.20 3.16 -9.63
N ILE A 69 -16.23 2.45 -10.22
CA ILE A 69 -15.46 2.97 -11.37
C ILE A 69 -16.35 3.32 -12.59
N LYS A 70 -17.57 2.76 -12.67
CA LYS A 70 -18.56 3.12 -13.67
C LYS A 70 -19.39 4.36 -13.30
N GLN A 71 -18.97 5.09 -12.26
CA GLN A 71 -19.62 6.30 -11.73
C GLN A 71 -21.08 6.09 -11.29
N THR A 72 -21.49 4.84 -11.09
CA THR A 72 -22.81 4.48 -10.57
C THR A 72 -22.79 4.36 -9.06
N TYR A 73 -23.86 4.76 -8.41
CA TYR A 73 -23.99 4.66 -6.94
C TYR A 73 -23.86 3.21 -6.48
N ASN A 74 -23.01 3.00 -5.47
CA ASN A 74 -22.85 1.73 -4.75
C ASN A 74 -22.29 2.04 -3.37
N PHE A 75 -22.89 1.49 -2.31
CA PHE A 75 -22.43 1.71 -0.93
C PHE A 75 -20.96 1.32 -0.72
N ALA A 76 -20.46 0.31 -1.42
CA ALA A 76 -19.07 -0.12 -1.32
C ALA A 76 -18.06 0.89 -1.91
N GLY A 77 -18.52 1.80 -2.76
CA GLY A 77 -17.66 2.78 -3.41
C GLY A 77 -16.57 2.18 -4.29
N SER A 78 -15.49 2.93 -4.43
CA SER A 78 -14.24 2.51 -5.07
C SER A 78 -13.07 2.60 -4.08
N ILE A 79 -11.91 2.08 -4.47
CA ILE A 79 -10.64 2.47 -3.86
C ILE A 79 -10.23 3.78 -4.52
N PHE A 80 -9.87 4.80 -3.74
CA PHE A 80 -9.54 6.11 -4.27
C PHE A 80 -8.43 6.79 -3.47
N ILE A 81 -7.66 7.64 -4.13
CA ILE A 81 -6.65 8.50 -3.48
C ILE A 81 -7.27 9.81 -3.02
N ASP A 82 -6.66 10.41 -2.00
CA ASP A 82 -7.05 11.73 -1.51
C ASP A 82 -7.02 12.75 -2.66
N SER A 83 -8.07 13.56 -2.76
CA SER A 83 -8.21 14.55 -3.85
C SER A 83 -7.12 15.62 -3.88
N THR A 84 -6.41 15.79 -2.77
CA THR A 84 -5.28 16.74 -2.65
C THR A 84 -3.93 16.12 -2.97
N ASN A 85 -3.84 14.80 -3.12
CA ASN A 85 -2.64 14.13 -3.57
C ASN A 85 -2.45 14.24 -5.09
N ALA A 86 -1.20 14.17 -5.54
CA ALA A 86 -0.87 14.03 -6.95
C ALA A 86 -1.32 12.66 -7.49
N SER A 87 -1.91 12.65 -8.70
CA SER A 87 -2.48 11.44 -9.31
C SER A 87 -1.43 10.40 -9.73
N ASP A 88 -0.17 10.79 -9.81
CA ASP A 88 0.97 9.97 -10.22
C ASP A 88 1.74 9.35 -9.04
N PHE A 89 1.22 9.48 -7.80
CA PHE A 89 1.84 8.98 -6.58
C PHE A 89 3.21 9.60 -6.25
N SER A 90 3.50 10.78 -6.79
CA SER A 90 4.78 11.48 -6.58
C SER A 90 4.89 12.23 -5.24
N ASP A 91 3.81 12.30 -4.46
CA ASP A 91 3.84 12.92 -3.13
C ASP A 91 4.64 12.09 -2.12
N CYS A 92 5.15 12.76 -1.09
CA CYS A 92 5.82 12.09 0.03
C CYS A 92 4.93 11.03 0.71
N ASN A 93 3.63 11.33 0.86
CA ASN A 93 2.62 10.45 1.45
C ASN A 93 1.32 10.51 0.64
N THR A 94 1.04 9.47 -0.14
CA THR A 94 -0.22 9.34 -0.89
C THR A 94 -1.22 8.51 -0.09
N ILE A 95 -2.37 9.11 0.23
CA ILE A 95 -3.40 8.46 1.04
C ILE A 95 -4.41 7.77 0.13
N ILE A 96 -4.66 6.49 0.38
CA ILE A 96 -5.56 5.63 -0.39
C ILE A 96 -6.68 5.14 0.54
N TYR A 97 -7.92 5.45 0.19
CA TYR A 97 -9.09 5.11 0.96
C TYR A 97 -9.85 3.91 0.39
N GLY A 98 -10.49 3.15 1.26
CA GLY A 98 -11.40 2.08 0.88
C GLY A 98 -12.33 1.66 2.02
N HIS A 99 -13.57 1.29 1.71
CA HIS A 99 -14.53 0.84 2.70
C HIS A 99 -14.14 -0.49 3.37
N ASN A 100 -14.46 -0.60 4.65
CA ASN A 100 -14.38 -1.85 5.41
C ASN A 100 -15.68 -2.65 5.26
N MET A 101 -15.85 -3.33 4.14
CA MET A 101 -17.07 -4.08 3.85
C MET A 101 -17.14 -5.39 4.66
N LYS A 102 -18.31 -5.69 5.25
CA LYS A 102 -18.56 -6.91 6.04
C LYS A 102 -18.37 -8.19 5.23
N ASN A 103 -18.63 -8.15 3.92
CA ASN A 103 -18.42 -9.28 3.00
C ASN A 103 -16.94 -9.47 2.63
N GLY A 104 -16.04 -8.63 3.14
CA GLY A 104 -14.60 -8.71 2.88
C GLY A 104 -14.15 -8.08 1.57
N SER A 105 -15.04 -7.43 0.79
CA SER A 105 -14.64 -6.65 -0.39
C SER A 105 -14.02 -5.31 0.01
N MET A 106 -13.48 -4.60 -0.96
CA MET A 106 -12.74 -3.36 -0.79
C MET A 106 -11.60 -3.56 0.24
N PHE A 107 -11.50 -2.73 1.28
CA PHE A 107 -10.53 -2.92 2.37
C PHE A 107 -11.09 -3.74 3.56
N GLY A 108 -12.20 -4.47 3.37
CA GLY A 108 -12.79 -5.29 4.42
C GLY A 108 -11.86 -6.35 5.02
N LYS A 109 -10.88 -6.84 4.24
CA LYS A 109 -9.86 -7.78 4.70
C LYS A 109 -8.54 -7.14 5.10
N LEU A 110 -8.36 -5.82 4.94
CA LEU A 110 -7.07 -5.17 5.19
C LEU A 110 -6.54 -5.44 6.61
N LYS A 111 -7.42 -5.48 7.61
CA LYS A 111 -7.05 -5.78 9.00
C LYS A 111 -6.42 -7.17 9.18
N GLN A 112 -6.67 -8.12 8.27
CA GLN A 112 -6.07 -9.45 8.32
C GLN A 112 -4.56 -9.41 8.18
N MET A 113 -4.00 -8.34 7.57
CA MET A 113 -2.55 -8.11 7.58
C MET A 113 -2.01 -8.23 8.99
N TYR A 114 -2.67 -7.60 9.98
CA TYR A 114 -2.29 -7.66 11.39
C TYR A 114 -3.02 -8.78 12.16
N GLU A 115 -4.36 -8.78 12.18
CA GLU A 115 -5.18 -9.63 13.05
C GLU A 115 -5.00 -11.13 12.77
N SER A 116 -4.79 -11.51 11.50
CA SER A 116 -4.54 -12.90 11.07
C SER A 116 -3.07 -13.16 10.74
N GLY A 117 -2.20 -12.19 10.95
CA GLY A 117 -0.76 -12.31 10.72
C GLY A 117 -0.36 -12.49 9.25
N LYS A 118 -1.19 -12.03 8.31
CA LYS A 118 -0.95 -12.13 6.86
C LYS A 118 0.35 -11.45 6.40
N TYR A 119 0.83 -10.45 7.15
CA TYR A 119 2.15 -9.83 6.91
C TYR A 119 3.32 -10.82 6.91
N LYS A 120 3.13 -12.04 7.47
CA LYS A 120 4.15 -13.11 7.46
C LYS A 120 4.21 -13.83 6.11
N ASP A 121 3.11 -13.82 5.35
CA ASP A 121 3.03 -14.44 4.01
C ASP A 121 3.72 -13.51 2.99
N SER A 122 3.45 -12.22 3.03
CA SER A 122 4.18 -11.17 2.32
C SER A 122 3.98 -9.82 3.01
N LYS A 123 5.00 -8.97 2.98
CA LYS A 123 4.95 -7.57 3.44
C LYS A 123 4.94 -6.57 2.30
N TYR A 124 4.58 -7.01 1.10
CA TYR A 124 4.62 -6.17 -0.09
C TYR A 124 3.23 -5.93 -0.68
N LEU A 125 3.12 -4.80 -1.35
CA LEU A 125 1.99 -4.45 -2.19
C LEU A 125 2.47 -3.81 -3.49
N TRP A 126 1.59 -3.80 -4.47
CA TRP A 126 1.81 -3.21 -5.78
C TRP A 126 0.92 -2.00 -5.97
N ILE A 127 1.50 -0.94 -6.54
CA ILE A 127 0.78 0.14 -7.20
C ILE A 127 1.23 0.11 -8.65
N CYS A 128 0.32 -0.21 -9.56
CA CYS A 128 0.55 -0.10 -11.00
C CYS A 128 -0.10 1.17 -11.51
N THR A 129 0.57 1.84 -12.42
CA THR A 129 0.07 3.02 -13.16
C THR A 129 0.31 2.80 -14.65
N PRO A 130 -0.21 3.62 -15.56
CA PRO A 130 0.16 3.55 -16.97
C PRO A 130 1.66 3.65 -17.24
N ASP A 131 2.42 4.30 -16.33
CA ASP A 131 3.85 4.57 -16.48
C ASP A 131 4.75 3.45 -15.92
N GLY A 132 4.23 2.57 -15.07
CA GLY A 132 5.03 1.50 -14.49
C GLY A 132 4.36 0.72 -13.37
N LYS A 133 5.07 -0.29 -12.90
CA LYS A 133 4.65 -1.17 -11.79
C LYS A 133 5.59 -0.95 -10.62
N TYR A 134 5.06 -0.48 -9.51
CA TYR A 134 5.81 -0.04 -8.34
C TYR A 134 5.54 -0.97 -7.17
N ARG A 135 6.60 -1.55 -6.61
CA ARG A 135 6.51 -2.41 -5.43
C ARG A 135 6.78 -1.61 -4.18
N TYR A 136 5.93 -1.78 -3.17
CA TYR A 136 6.03 -1.11 -1.89
C TYR A 136 6.21 -2.11 -0.76
N GLU A 137 7.08 -1.80 0.22
CA GLU A 137 7.32 -2.59 1.43
C GLU A 137 6.53 -1.99 2.60
N ILE A 138 5.66 -2.79 3.21
CA ILE A 138 4.88 -2.39 4.39
C ILE A 138 5.83 -2.24 5.59
N PHE A 139 5.81 -1.06 6.20
CA PHE A 139 6.61 -0.74 7.38
C PHE A 139 5.79 -0.40 8.62
N SER A 140 4.50 -0.09 8.46
CA SER A 140 3.61 0.23 9.58
C SER A 140 2.21 -0.30 9.37
N MET A 141 1.62 -0.83 10.44
CA MET A 141 0.22 -1.23 10.55
C MET A 141 -0.31 -0.79 11.90
N GLN A 142 -1.37 0.02 11.93
CA GLN A 142 -1.88 0.59 13.17
C GLN A 142 -3.36 0.96 13.13
N TYR A 143 -3.97 1.09 14.30
CA TYR A 143 -5.24 1.79 14.46
C TYR A 143 -4.95 3.26 14.75
N ALA A 144 -5.52 4.14 13.95
CA ALA A 144 -5.29 5.58 14.01
C ALA A 144 -6.61 6.34 14.16
N ASN A 145 -6.58 7.44 14.92
CA ASN A 145 -7.71 8.37 14.94
C ASN A 145 -7.79 9.11 13.61
N VAL A 146 -9.01 9.47 13.18
CA VAL A 146 -9.23 10.21 11.93
C VAL A 146 -8.52 11.57 11.88
N ASN A 147 -8.20 12.15 13.04
CA ASN A 147 -7.48 13.42 13.15
C ASN A 147 -5.99 13.22 13.52
N SER A 148 -5.47 12.00 13.42
CA SER A 148 -4.07 11.75 13.73
C SER A 148 -3.14 12.19 12.61
N ASP A 149 -1.88 12.37 12.95
CA ASP A 149 -0.81 12.77 12.03
C ASP A 149 -0.46 11.70 10.96
N VAL A 150 -1.05 10.51 11.03
CA VAL A 150 -1.00 9.50 9.95
C VAL A 150 -1.40 10.08 8.60
N TYR A 151 -2.33 11.04 8.59
CA TYR A 151 -2.88 11.68 7.39
C TYR A 151 -2.16 12.99 7.02
N THR A 152 -1.01 13.26 7.63
CA THR A 152 -0.24 14.47 7.28
C THR A 152 0.27 14.36 5.85
N LEU A 153 -0.01 15.38 5.06
CA LEU A 153 0.56 15.57 3.74
C LEU A 153 1.83 16.44 3.89
N PHE A 154 2.84 16.09 3.12
CA PHE A 154 4.12 16.78 3.10
C PHE A 154 4.38 17.29 1.68
N SER A 155 4.80 18.54 1.56
CA SER A 155 5.16 19.16 0.29
C SER A 155 6.58 18.82 -0.16
N GLU A 156 7.43 18.38 0.75
CA GLU A 156 8.86 18.17 0.50
C GLU A 156 9.40 16.94 1.24
N HIS A 157 10.41 16.30 0.64
CA HIS A 157 11.22 15.25 1.25
C HIS A 157 12.28 15.86 2.18
N ASP A 158 11.85 16.31 3.36
CA ASP A 158 12.68 16.96 4.35
C ASP A 158 12.86 16.15 5.65
N ASP A 159 13.55 16.72 6.63
CA ASP A 159 13.80 16.06 7.91
C ASP A 159 12.51 15.86 8.73
N GLN A 160 11.46 16.69 8.51
CA GLN A 160 10.16 16.51 9.16
C GLN A 160 9.45 15.28 8.62
N PHE A 161 9.48 15.08 7.30
CA PHE A 161 8.96 13.87 6.68
C PHE A 161 9.75 12.61 7.13
N GLY A 162 11.08 12.69 7.19
CA GLY A 162 11.91 11.61 7.72
C GLY A 162 11.57 11.25 9.17
N ALA A 163 11.33 12.26 10.02
CA ALA A 163 10.88 12.06 11.41
C ALA A 163 9.49 11.40 11.47
N TYR A 164 8.57 11.83 10.59
CA TYR A 164 7.23 11.25 10.45
C TYR A 164 7.30 9.77 10.09
N VAL A 165 8.02 9.36 9.03
CA VAL A 165 8.14 7.97 8.60
C VAL A 165 8.66 7.08 9.75
N ASN A 166 9.71 7.54 10.45
CA ASN A 166 10.26 6.82 11.59
C ASN A 166 9.29 6.73 12.77
N LYS A 167 8.49 7.78 13.02
CA LYS A 167 7.43 7.78 14.04
C LYS A 167 6.35 6.75 13.68
N MET A 168 5.88 6.71 12.44
CA MET A 168 4.86 5.75 11.98
C MET A 168 5.35 4.30 12.14
N ALA A 169 6.60 4.01 11.81
CA ALA A 169 7.21 2.70 12.02
C ALA A 169 7.23 2.28 13.50
N LYS A 170 7.52 3.21 14.40
CA LYS A 170 7.52 2.97 15.86
C LYS A 170 6.11 2.74 16.43
N GLN A 171 5.09 3.38 15.86
CA GLN A 171 3.69 3.25 16.26
C GLN A 171 3.03 1.97 15.73
N SER A 172 3.66 1.28 14.79
CA SER A 172 3.15 0.04 14.22
C SER A 172 2.85 -1.01 15.28
N LYS A 173 1.72 -1.71 15.14
CA LYS A 173 1.34 -2.85 16.00
C LYS A 173 2.30 -4.03 15.90
N VAL A 174 3.04 -4.11 14.80
CA VAL A 174 4.06 -5.13 14.55
C VAL A 174 5.35 -4.43 14.17
N ASN A 175 6.45 -4.82 14.80
CA ASN A 175 7.76 -4.39 14.33
C ASN A 175 8.10 -5.13 13.03
N MET A 176 7.94 -4.43 11.90
CA MET A 176 8.19 -4.96 10.55
C MET A 176 9.68 -5.15 10.24
N LYS A 177 10.57 -4.68 11.14
CA LYS A 177 12.04 -4.74 10.99
C LYS A 177 12.54 -4.09 9.69
N THR A 178 11.77 -3.16 9.15
CA THR A 178 12.14 -2.40 7.95
C THR A 178 13.37 -1.55 8.25
N LYS A 179 14.40 -1.65 7.40
CA LYS A 179 15.65 -0.93 7.53
C LYS A 179 15.73 0.21 6.53
N GLY A 180 16.48 1.27 6.85
CA GLY A 180 16.78 2.36 5.94
C GLY A 180 15.59 3.26 5.62
N LEU A 181 14.60 3.37 6.53
CA LEU A 181 13.54 4.36 6.42
C LEU A 181 14.14 5.76 6.53
N SER A 182 13.82 6.62 5.58
CA SER A 182 14.41 7.95 5.44
C SER A 182 13.41 8.98 4.91
N LYS A 183 13.86 10.22 4.83
CA LYS A 183 13.11 11.30 4.20
C LYS A 183 12.96 11.16 2.68
N ASP A 184 13.77 10.33 2.05
CA ASP A 184 13.75 10.13 0.60
C ASP A 184 12.75 9.05 0.16
N ASP A 185 12.03 8.44 1.11
CA ASP A 185 11.00 7.44 0.83
C ASP A 185 9.73 8.06 0.23
N TYR A 186 9.12 7.40 -0.72
CA TYR A 186 7.74 7.66 -1.18
C TYR A 186 6.81 6.68 -0.47
N VAL A 187 5.82 7.21 0.23
CA VAL A 187 4.92 6.41 1.09
C VAL A 187 3.51 6.38 0.52
N VAL A 188 2.88 5.22 0.60
CA VAL A 188 1.42 5.08 0.44
C VAL A 188 0.81 4.69 1.77
N THR A 189 -0.32 5.31 2.11
CA THR A 189 -1.08 5.10 3.33
C THR A 189 -2.46 4.54 2.98
N LEU A 190 -2.66 3.22 3.13
CA LEU A 190 -3.95 2.58 2.95
C LEU A 190 -4.79 2.79 4.20
N SER A 191 -5.95 3.41 4.07
CA SER A 191 -6.86 3.73 5.17
C SER A 191 -8.22 3.12 4.97
N THR A 192 -8.70 2.36 5.95
CA THR A 192 -10.04 1.79 5.94
C THR A 192 -10.86 2.22 7.13
N CYS A 193 -12.16 2.42 6.92
CA CYS A 193 -13.11 2.65 8.01
C CYS A 193 -13.12 1.46 8.97
N THR A 194 -13.41 1.71 10.23
CA THR A 194 -13.67 0.69 11.25
C THR A 194 -15.11 0.82 11.74
N SER A 195 -15.56 -0.07 12.63
CA SER A 195 -16.87 0.06 13.29
C SER A 195 -16.97 1.30 14.20
N ASN A 196 -15.84 1.84 14.61
CA ASN A 196 -15.74 3.11 15.34
C ASN A 196 -15.50 4.23 14.35
N GLU A 197 -16.40 5.19 14.24
CA GLU A 197 -16.33 6.30 13.28
C GLU A 197 -15.09 7.19 13.46
N SER A 198 -14.54 7.27 14.67
CA SER A 198 -13.33 8.04 14.96
C SER A 198 -12.03 7.30 14.70
N MET A 199 -12.08 6.00 14.40
CA MET A 199 -10.90 5.17 14.22
C MET A 199 -10.82 4.59 12.81
N ARG A 200 -9.58 4.38 12.35
CA ARG A 200 -9.24 3.73 11.07
C ARG A 200 -8.21 2.66 11.31
N PHE A 201 -8.22 1.59 10.52
CA PHE A 201 -7.06 0.73 10.40
C PHE A 201 -6.24 1.20 9.21
N VAL A 202 -4.94 1.37 9.46
CA VAL A 202 -4.01 1.97 8.49
C VAL A 202 -2.85 1.04 8.24
N VAL A 203 -2.48 0.89 6.98
CA VAL A 203 -1.28 0.18 6.53
C VAL A 203 -0.44 1.17 5.74
N GLN A 204 0.83 1.34 6.11
CA GLN A 204 1.76 2.22 5.41
C GLN A 204 2.89 1.43 4.79
N ALA A 205 3.18 1.74 3.55
CA ALA A 205 4.24 1.09 2.79
C ALA A 205 5.09 2.13 2.04
N ARG A 206 6.38 1.84 1.88
CA ARG A 206 7.31 2.67 1.12
C ARG A 206 7.65 2.03 -0.22
N TRP A 207 7.86 2.81 -1.22
CA TRP A 207 8.35 2.34 -2.51
C TRP A 207 9.75 1.73 -2.38
N VAL A 208 9.96 0.55 -3.00
CA VAL A 208 11.24 -0.18 -2.96
C VAL A 208 11.75 -0.61 -4.33
N GLY A 209 10.96 -0.48 -5.38
CA GLY A 209 11.41 -0.82 -6.73
C GLY A 209 10.36 -0.59 -7.81
N THR A 210 10.86 -0.36 -9.04
CA THR A 210 10.06 -0.26 -10.26
C THR A 210 10.30 -1.47 -11.13
N TYR A 211 9.22 -2.00 -11.70
CA TYR A 211 9.22 -3.17 -12.59
C TYR A 211 8.52 -2.78 -13.91
N LYS A 212 8.94 -3.43 -14.98
CA LYS A 212 8.34 -3.23 -16.31
C LYS A 212 7.29 -4.26 -16.64
#